data_ac72177bc9797688dd709ab47ba9cf89
#
_entry.id   ac72177bc9797688dd709ab47ba9cf89
#
_cell.length_a   1.000
_cell.length_b   1.000
_cell.length_c   1.000
_cell.angle_alpha   90.00
_cell.angle_beta   90.00
_cell.angle_gamma   90.00
#
_symmetry.space_group_name_H-M   'P 1'
#
loop_
_entity.id
_entity.type
_entity.pdbx_description
1 polymer ?
#
loop_
_entity_poly.entity_id
_entity_poly.type
_entity_poly.pdbx_seq_one_letter_code
_entity_poly.pdbx_strand_id
1 'polypeptide(L)' 'MERADVDTTIQSLIEPFNKKGIEIADTTTFSGDLEFDSLTVMDFVAAIEDEFDIIISMNQQAEIETYGQLIDAVVKLQG' A
#
# COMPACT_ATOMS: atom_id res chain seq x y z
N MET A 1 3.07 -12.83 9.10
CA MET A 1 3.36 -12.96 7.65
C MET A 1 4.75 -12.46 7.34
N GLU A 2 5.43 -13.15 6.45
CA GLU A 2 6.69 -12.65 5.94
C GLU A 2 6.45 -11.52 4.96
N ARG A 3 7.48 -10.68 4.76
CA ARG A 3 7.38 -9.54 3.86
C ARG A 3 6.97 -9.95 2.43
N ALA A 4 7.46 -11.09 1.96
CA ALA A 4 7.10 -11.58 0.62
C ALA A 4 5.62 -11.91 0.50
N ASP A 5 5.03 -12.45 1.56
CA ASP A 5 3.60 -12.78 1.59
C ASP A 5 2.75 -11.52 1.63
N VAL A 6 3.19 -10.54 2.41
CA VAL A 6 2.53 -9.23 2.46
C VAL A 6 2.58 -8.56 1.09
N ASP A 7 3.74 -8.59 0.45
CA ASP A 7 3.93 -8.04 -0.89
C ASP A 7 2.96 -8.67 -1.89
N THR A 8 2.89 -10.00 -1.92
CA THR A 8 2.00 -10.72 -2.83
C THR A 8 0.54 -10.32 -2.61
N THR A 9 0.12 -10.25 -1.35
CA THR A 9 -1.26 -9.89 -1.01
C THR A 9 -1.56 -8.44 -1.43
N ILE A 10 -0.66 -7.51 -1.14
CA ILE A 10 -0.85 -6.11 -1.49
C ILE A 10 -0.81 -5.90 -2.99
N GLN A 11 -0.01 -6.65 -3.73
CA GLN A 11 -0.02 -6.61 -5.19
C GLN A 11 -1.42 -6.92 -5.75
N SER A 12 -2.09 -7.91 -5.16
CA SER A 12 -3.46 -8.24 -5.54
C SER A 12 -4.44 -7.13 -5.18
N LEU A 13 -4.25 -6.48 -4.05
CA LEU A 13 -5.12 -5.40 -3.59
C LEU A 13 -4.96 -4.13 -4.42
N ILE A 14 -3.74 -3.83 -4.86
CA ILE A 14 -3.46 -2.59 -5.60
C ILE A 14 -3.88 -2.70 -7.08
N GLU A 15 -3.99 -3.90 -7.60
CA GLU A 15 -4.28 -4.11 -9.02
C GLU A 15 -5.50 -3.33 -9.52
N PRO A 16 -6.65 -3.35 -8.83
CA PRO A 16 -7.81 -2.56 -9.28
C PRO A 16 -7.58 -1.05 -9.28
N PHE A 17 -6.61 -0.59 -8.48
CA PHE A 17 -6.29 0.84 -8.37
C PHE A 17 -5.18 1.27 -9.34
N ASN A 18 -4.43 0.31 -9.89
CA ASN A 18 -3.33 0.57 -10.81
C ASN A 18 -3.87 0.70 -12.23
N LYS A 19 -4.56 1.81 -12.50
CA LYS A 19 -5.21 2.05 -13.78
C LYS A 19 -4.22 2.24 -14.91
N LYS A 20 -3.01 2.67 -14.60
CA LYS A 20 -1.95 2.88 -15.59
C LYS A 20 -1.27 1.59 -16.00
N GLY A 21 -1.46 0.51 -15.23
CA GLY A 21 -0.86 -0.77 -15.51
C GLY A 21 0.67 -0.78 -15.43
N ILE A 22 1.23 0.09 -14.59
CA ILE A 22 2.68 0.16 -14.43
C ILE A 22 3.18 -0.96 -13.55
N GLU A 23 4.46 -1.29 -13.70
CA GLU A 23 5.11 -2.25 -12.83
C GLU A 23 5.33 -1.64 -11.45
N ILE A 24 4.95 -2.36 -10.41
CA ILE A 24 5.06 -1.88 -9.03
C ILE A 24 6.36 -2.40 -8.43
N ALA A 25 7.22 -1.48 -8.03
CA ALA A 25 8.48 -1.79 -7.36
C ALA A 25 8.51 -1.10 -5.99
N ASP A 26 9.50 -1.44 -5.17
CA ASP A 26 9.64 -0.82 -3.85
C ASP A 26 9.78 0.70 -3.93
N THR A 27 10.37 1.21 -5.00
CA THR A 27 10.58 2.64 -5.21
C THR A 27 9.40 3.34 -5.88
N THR A 28 8.37 2.60 -6.29
CA THR A 28 7.20 3.18 -6.94
C THR A 28 6.47 4.10 -5.96
N THR A 29 6.23 5.36 -6.36
CA THR A 29 5.52 6.31 -5.52
C THR A 29 4.03 6.30 -5.83
N PHE A 30 3.21 6.51 -4.80
CA PHE A 30 1.75 6.50 -4.99
C PHE A 30 1.26 7.77 -5.66
N SER A 31 1.76 8.92 -5.26
CA SER A 31 1.32 10.19 -5.83
C SER A 31 1.97 10.50 -7.17
N GLY A 32 3.23 10.11 -7.35
CA GLY A 32 3.98 10.39 -8.58
C GLY A 32 3.75 9.34 -9.65
N ASP A 33 4.26 8.12 -9.41
CA ASP A 33 4.25 7.07 -10.43
C ASP A 33 2.85 6.52 -10.68
N LEU A 34 2.08 6.29 -9.63
CA LEU A 34 0.71 5.74 -9.74
C LEU A 34 -0.34 6.84 -9.93
N GLU A 35 0.01 8.08 -9.61
CA GLU A 35 -0.88 9.24 -9.69
C GLU A 35 -2.18 9.04 -8.90
N PHE A 36 -2.06 8.42 -7.72
CA PHE A 36 -3.19 8.26 -6.82
C PHE A 36 -3.57 9.62 -6.23
N ASP A 37 -4.87 9.93 -6.24
CA ASP A 37 -5.40 11.07 -5.51
C ASP A 37 -5.72 10.67 -4.06
N SER A 38 -6.12 11.63 -3.25
CA SER A 38 -6.41 11.38 -1.84
C SER A 38 -7.49 10.33 -1.64
N LEU A 39 -8.51 10.35 -2.47
CA LEU A 39 -9.63 9.43 -2.37
C LEU A 39 -9.20 8.00 -2.70
N THR A 40 -8.40 7.84 -3.74
CA THR A 40 -7.87 6.54 -4.14
C THR A 40 -6.95 5.97 -3.05
N VAL A 41 -6.10 6.80 -2.46
CA VAL A 41 -5.23 6.37 -1.36
C VAL A 41 -6.06 5.89 -0.17
N MET A 42 -7.11 6.63 0.20
CA MET A 42 -7.97 6.24 1.30
C MET A 42 -8.67 4.91 1.04
N ASP A 43 -9.18 4.70 -0.17
CA ASP A 43 -9.84 3.45 -0.54
C ASP A 43 -8.86 2.28 -0.50
N PHE A 44 -7.65 2.50 -1.01
CA PHE A 44 -6.61 1.47 -1.02
C PHE A 44 -6.17 1.12 0.40
N VAL A 45 -5.96 2.13 1.25
CA VAL A 45 -5.58 1.92 2.66
C VAL A 45 -6.67 1.14 3.39
N ALA A 46 -7.93 1.51 3.16
CA ALA A 46 -9.06 0.80 3.77
C ALA A 46 -9.08 -0.68 3.38
N ALA A 47 -8.78 -0.99 2.12
CA ALA A 47 -8.71 -2.38 1.66
C ALA A 47 -7.59 -3.14 2.37
N ILE A 48 -6.45 -2.49 2.59
CA ILE A 48 -5.32 -3.10 3.31
C ILE A 48 -5.68 -3.36 4.77
N GLU A 49 -6.28 -2.38 5.42
CA GLU A 49 -6.69 -2.52 6.83
C GLU A 49 -7.66 -3.68 7.01
N ASP A 50 -8.58 -3.82 6.06
CA ASP A 50 -9.57 -4.89 6.07
C ASP A 50 -8.93 -6.26 5.86
N GLU A 51 -8.02 -6.34 4.90
CA GLU A 51 -7.37 -7.60 4.52
C GLU A 51 -6.47 -8.13 5.63
N PHE A 52 -5.71 -7.25 6.28
CA PHE A 52 -4.72 -7.64 7.28
C PHE A 52 -5.22 -7.46 8.72
N ASP A 53 -6.41 -6.93 8.89
CA ASP A 53 -6.99 -6.64 10.20
C ASP A 53 -6.07 -5.77 11.04
N ILE A 54 -5.60 -4.67 10.45
CA ILE A 54 -4.71 -3.70 11.08
C ILE A 54 -5.29 -2.30 10.93
N ILE A 55 -4.75 -1.36 11.69
CA ILE A 55 -5.12 0.06 11.58
C ILE A 55 -3.86 0.85 11.22
N ILE A 56 -3.94 1.60 10.13
CA ILE A 56 -2.87 2.49 9.69
C ILE A 56 -3.26 3.91 10.07
N SER A 57 -2.53 4.52 11.01
CA SER A 57 -2.84 5.87 11.46
C SER A 57 -2.58 6.90 10.36
N MET A 58 -3.18 8.09 10.50
CA MET A 58 -2.94 9.17 9.55
C MET A 58 -1.46 9.59 9.51
N ASN A 59 -0.79 9.56 10.66
CA ASN A 59 0.63 9.86 10.72
C ASN A 59 1.45 8.84 9.92
N GLN A 60 1.11 7.56 10.03
CA GLN A 60 1.78 6.51 9.27
C GLN A 60 1.50 6.66 7.78
N GLN A 61 0.28 7.00 7.40
CA GLN A 61 -0.06 7.24 6.00
C GLN A 61 0.75 8.40 5.42
N ALA A 62 0.94 9.46 6.19
CA ALA A 62 1.70 10.62 5.75
C ALA A 62 3.18 10.28 5.50
N GLU A 63 3.71 9.29 6.20
CA GLU A 63 5.10 8.85 6.03
C GLU A 63 5.27 7.86 4.88
N ILE A 64 4.19 7.23 4.43
CA ILE A 64 4.24 6.24 3.36
C ILE A 64 4.16 6.95 2.02
N GLU A 65 5.29 7.01 1.32
CA GLU A 65 5.36 7.63 0.00
C GLU A 65 5.56 6.61 -1.11
N THR A 66 6.22 5.48 -0.81
CA THR A 66 6.53 4.45 -1.78
C THR A 66 5.89 3.13 -1.41
N TYR A 67 5.78 2.26 -2.41
CA TYR A 67 5.23 0.92 -2.22
C TYR A 67 6.00 0.12 -1.16
N GLY A 68 7.34 0.19 -1.21
CA GLY A 68 8.19 -0.51 -0.23
C GLY A 68 7.94 -0.03 1.20
N GLN A 69 7.75 1.27 1.38
CA GLN A 69 7.44 1.83 2.69
C GLN A 69 6.08 1.32 3.19
N LEU A 70 5.12 1.17 2.30
CA LEU A 70 3.82 0.61 2.66
C LEU A 70 3.96 -0.82 3.16
N ILE A 71 4.70 -1.66 2.44
CA ILE A 71 4.90 -3.06 2.82
C ILE A 71 5.58 -3.14 4.18
N ASP A 72 6.63 -2.34 4.40
CA ASP A 72 7.33 -2.31 5.68
C ASP A 72 6.41 -1.90 6.82
N ALA A 73 5.54 -0.93 6.59
CA ALA A 73 4.58 -0.49 7.59
C ALA A 73 3.58 -1.60 7.94
N VAL A 74 3.07 -2.32 6.95
CA VAL A 74 2.13 -3.42 7.16
C VAL A 74 2.81 -4.56 7.94
N VAL A 75 4.02 -4.93 7.56
CA VAL A 75 4.78 -5.96 8.27
C VAL A 75 4.97 -5.59 9.73
N LYS A 76 5.32 -4.33 9.98
CA LYS A 76 5.52 -3.83 11.33
C LYS A 76 4.23 -3.86 12.16
N LEU A 77 3.11 -3.49 11.55
CA LEU A 77 1.82 -3.46 12.24
C LEU A 77 1.29 -4.86 12.54
N GLN A 78 1.63 -5.83 11.72
CA GLN A 78 1.26 -7.23 11.98
C GLN A 78 2.11 -7.86 13.05
N GLY A 79 3.27 -7.36 13.20
CA GLY A 79 4.25 -7.76 14.13
C GLY A 79 4.60 -8.40 14.94
#